data_09e264cbdf5bad1fe12ebabd4aa344aa
#
_entry.id   09e264cbdf5bad1fe12ebabd4aa344aa
#
_cell.length_a   1.000
_cell.length_b   1.000
_cell.length_c   1.000
_cell.angle_alpha   90.00
_cell.angle_beta   90.00
_cell.angle_gamma   90.00
#
_symmetry.space_group_name_H-M   'P 1'
#
loop_
_entity.id
_entity.type
_entity.pdbx_description
1 polymer ?
#
loop_
_entity_poly.entity_id
_entity_poly.type
_entity_poly.pdbx_seq_one_letter_code
_entity_poly.pdbx_strand_id
1 'polypeptide(L)'
;MFDLEKVRSLTATELKVYEYFLQQTSQMVEKNVREIAKDTHVSPATVTRTVSKLGFENIWEIKSHLKKHVNRKANQTLYEPTAIVEEFFKRSLTSEYDEQIKDAVDIILDSELVFFFGVGTSGDIASYAARQFANLGLNAFHIQDANYPFHLMTTSFKRFVIIVCSVTGETWGMINKVEAMKNLNSKIISITNTSHNTLAKMSDVNLAYHLTEEIVDPNHHINITSQIPAVFLLETLARRTYDYRNQ
;
A
#
# COMPACT_ATOMS: atom_id res chain seq x y z
N MET A 1 5.07 1.91 -11.57
CA MET A 1 4.20 0.87 -12.10
C MET A 1 3.16 1.52 -13.00
N PHE A 2 1.90 1.62 -12.71
CA PHE A 2 0.93 2.35 -13.55
C PHE A 2 0.68 3.76 -13.01
N ASP A 3 0.32 4.68 -13.90
CA ASP A 3 -0.03 6.05 -13.53
C ASP A 3 -1.40 6.09 -12.85
N LEU A 4 -1.47 6.73 -11.68
CA LEU A 4 -2.69 6.81 -10.85
C LEU A 4 -3.85 7.48 -11.60
N GLU A 5 -3.59 8.57 -12.31
CA GLU A 5 -4.63 9.28 -13.07
C GLU A 5 -5.24 8.39 -14.16
N LYS A 6 -4.39 7.58 -14.82
CA LYS A 6 -4.83 6.61 -15.81
C LYS A 6 -5.68 5.50 -15.18
N VAL A 7 -5.28 5.00 -14.02
CA VAL A 7 -6.06 3.97 -13.30
C VAL A 7 -7.41 4.54 -12.84
N ARG A 8 -7.45 5.78 -12.36
CA ARG A 8 -8.70 6.45 -11.97
C ARG A 8 -9.68 6.66 -13.13
N SER A 9 -9.17 6.76 -14.35
CA SER A 9 -10.01 6.92 -15.56
C SER A 9 -10.70 5.64 -16.01
N LEU A 10 -10.38 4.49 -15.38
CA LEU A 10 -10.96 3.20 -15.73
C LEU A 10 -12.39 3.06 -15.22
N THR A 11 -13.25 2.52 -16.07
CA THR A 11 -14.62 2.10 -15.66
C THR A 11 -14.55 0.83 -14.82
N ALA A 12 -15.63 0.49 -14.10
CA ALA A 12 -15.71 -0.73 -13.30
C ALA A 12 -15.38 -2.02 -14.09
N THR A 13 -15.71 -2.05 -15.37
CA THR A 13 -15.41 -3.19 -16.26
C THR A 13 -13.93 -3.21 -16.67
N GLU A 14 -13.34 -2.05 -16.91
CA GLU A 14 -11.92 -1.92 -17.23
C GLU A 14 -11.04 -2.19 -16.00
N LEU A 15 -11.53 -1.88 -14.81
CA LEU A 15 -10.86 -2.21 -13.55
C LEU A 15 -10.70 -3.72 -13.34
N LYS A 16 -11.71 -4.54 -13.72
CA LYS A 16 -11.57 -6.00 -13.67
C LYS A 16 -10.40 -6.50 -14.53
N VAL A 17 -10.19 -5.89 -15.68
CA VAL A 17 -9.06 -6.22 -16.56
C VAL A 17 -7.74 -5.78 -15.93
N TYR A 18 -7.71 -4.59 -15.33
CA TYR A 18 -6.55 -4.09 -14.63
C TYR A 18 -6.18 -4.96 -13.42
N GLU A 19 -7.15 -5.35 -12.61
CA GLU A 19 -6.96 -6.28 -11.48
C GLU A 19 -6.41 -7.62 -11.95
N TYR A 20 -6.94 -8.14 -13.04
CA TYR A 20 -6.45 -9.37 -13.65
C TYR A 20 -4.98 -9.23 -14.10
N PHE A 21 -4.59 -8.11 -14.67
CA PHE A 21 -3.20 -7.85 -15.04
C PHE A 21 -2.26 -7.86 -13.83
N LEU A 22 -2.71 -7.34 -12.70
CA LEU A 22 -1.95 -7.33 -11.47
C LEU A 22 -1.90 -8.71 -10.79
N GLN A 23 -3.06 -9.37 -10.69
CA GLN A 23 -3.20 -10.63 -9.94
C GLN A 23 -2.69 -11.86 -10.70
N GLN A 24 -2.78 -11.84 -12.02
CA GLN A 24 -2.45 -13.00 -12.86
C GLN A 24 -1.31 -12.68 -13.85
N THR A 25 -0.37 -11.85 -13.44
CA THR A 25 0.68 -11.32 -14.31
C THR A 25 1.42 -12.40 -15.11
N SER A 26 1.81 -13.51 -14.48
CA SER A 26 2.53 -14.60 -15.15
C SER A 26 1.66 -15.34 -16.18
N GLN A 27 0.40 -15.61 -15.85
CA GLN A 27 -0.53 -16.27 -16.77
C GLN A 27 -0.96 -15.33 -17.91
N MET A 28 -1.19 -14.05 -17.59
CA MET A 28 -1.58 -13.04 -18.56
C MET A 28 -0.54 -12.82 -19.64
N VAL A 29 0.75 -12.92 -19.29
CA VAL A 29 1.86 -12.75 -20.25
C VAL A 29 1.79 -13.76 -21.40
N GLU A 30 1.31 -14.97 -21.17
CA GLU A 30 1.18 -16.02 -22.19
C GLU A 30 -0.15 -15.96 -22.96
N LYS A 31 -1.20 -15.32 -22.43
CA LYS A 31 -2.56 -15.31 -23.00
C LYS A 31 -2.75 -14.21 -24.05
N ASN A 32 -3.52 -14.49 -25.09
CA ASN A 32 -3.94 -13.49 -26.06
C ASN A 32 -5.12 -12.64 -25.54
N VAL A 33 -5.46 -11.55 -26.26
CA VAL A 33 -6.52 -10.61 -25.87
C VAL A 33 -7.87 -11.30 -25.67
N ARG A 34 -8.20 -12.34 -26.50
CA ARG A 34 -9.46 -13.06 -26.42
C ARG A 34 -9.53 -13.93 -25.16
N GLU A 35 -8.42 -14.55 -24.79
CA GLU A 35 -8.30 -15.36 -23.57
C GLU A 35 -8.42 -14.50 -22.33
N ILE A 36 -7.75 -13.34 -22.30
CA ILE A 36 -7.86 -12.37 -21.22
C ILE A 36 -9.31 -11.87 -21.10
N ALA A 37 -9.96 -11.57 -22.22
CA ALA A 37 -11.35 -11.14 -22.25
C ALA A 37 -12.30 -12.19 -21.68
N LYS A 38 -12.04 -13.48 -22.00
CA LYS A 38 -12.80 -14.62 -21.46
C LYS A 38 -12.62 -14.74 -19.95
N ASP A 39 -11.39 -14.68 -19.46
CA ASP A 39 -11.08 -14.84 -18.03
C ASP A 39 -11.64 -13.69 -17.19
N THR A 40 -11.68 -12.49 -17.74
CA THR A 40 -12.20 -11.29 -17.06
C THR A 40 -13.70 -11.05 -17.30
N HIS A 41 -14.34 -11.91 -18.08
CA HIS A 41 -15.76 -11.80 -18.47
C HIS A 41 -16.12 -10.47 -19.13
N VAL A 42 -15.23 -9.96 -20.00
CA VAL A 42 -15.42 -8.72 -20.75
C VAL A 42 -15.25 -8.93 -22.25
N SER A 43 -15.54 -7.91 -23.07
CA SER A 43 -15.26 -7.96 -24.50
C SER A 43 -13.75 -7.78 -24.81
N PRO A 44 -13.22 -8.35 -25.91
CA PRO A 44 -11.85 -8.08 -26.37
C PRO A 44 -11.58 -6.58 -26.57
N ALA A 45 -12.59 -5.81 -26.99
CA ALA A 45 -12.50 -4.37 -27.15
C ALA A 45 -12.29 -3.65 -25.79
N THR A 46 -12.89 -4.17 -24.71
CA THR A 46 -12.67 -3.66 -23.35
C THR A 46 -11.22 -3.87 -22.92
N VAL A 47 -10.66 -5.05 -23.15
CA VAL A 47 -9.24 -5.33 -22.84
C VAL A 47 -8.32 -4.36 -23.57
N THR A 48 -8.51 -4.18 -24.89
CA THR A 48 -7.68 -3.26 -25.69
C THR A 48 -7.81 -1.81 -25.21
N ARG A 49 -9.02 -1.37 -24.89
CA ARG A 49 -9.27 -0.03 -24.36
C ARG A 49 -8.61 0.19 -23.00
N THR A 50 -8.65 -0.81 -22.12
CA THR A 50 -7.95 -0.76 -20.82
C THR A 50 -6.45 -0.59 -21.02
N VAL A 51 -5.85 -1.36 -21.91
CA VAL A 51 -4.43 -1.26 -22.26
C VAL A 51 -4.07 0.16 -22.71
N SER A 52 -4.87 0.73 -23.64
CA SER A 52 -4.65 2.10 -24.15
C SER A 52 -4.81 3.17 -23.05
N LYS A 53 -5.82 3.05 -22.18
CA LYS A 53 -6.03 3.97 -21.06
C LYS A 53 -4.89 3.91 -20.03
N LEU A 54 -4.31 2.74 -19.81
CA LEU A 54 -3.13 2.58 -18.97
C LEU A 54 -1.85 3.17 -19.61
N GLY A 55 -1.92 3.62 -20.87
CA GLY A 55 -0.84 4.31 -21.57
C GLY A 55 0.08 3.42 -22.36
N PHE A 56 -0.37 2.22 -22.72
CA PHE A 56 0.34 1.30 -23.59
C PHE A 56 -0.29 1.29 -24.98
N GLU A 57 0.53 1.23 -26.03
CA GLU A 57 0.05 1.21 -27.41
C GLU A 57 -0.71 -0.09 -27.75
N ASN A 58 -0.28 -1.19 -27.16
CA ASN A 58 -0.84 -2.51 -27.45
C ASN A 58 -0.60 -3.51 -26.31
N ILE A 59 -1.23 -4.70 -26.45
CA ILE A 59 -1.13 -5.77 -25.46
C ILE A 59 0.30 -6.33 -25.31
N TRP A 60 1.12 -6.24 -26.33
CA TRP A 60 2.51 -6.71 -26.26
C TRP A 60 3.38 -5.81 -25.42
N GLU A 61 3.14 -4.53 -25.49
CA GLU A 61 3.89 -3.55 -24.69
C GLU A 61 3.62 -3.70 -23.21
N ILE A 62 2.34 -3.81 -22.79
CA ILE A 62 2.00 -4.04 -21.38
C ILE A 62 2.52 -5.40 -20.91
N LYS A 63 2.46 -6.45 -21.74
CA LYS A 63 3.06 -7.75 -21.42
C LYS A 63 4.57 -7.67 -21.21
N SER A 64 5.27 -6.96 -22.10
CA SER A 64 6.72 -6.74 -21.98
C SER A 64 7.05 -5.98 -20.71
N HIS A 65 6.27 -4.96 -20.39
CA HIS A 65 6.40 -4.20 -19.15
C HIS A 65 6.23 -5.08 -17.92
N LEU A 66 5.18 -5.87 -17.88
CA LEU A 66 4.88 -6.80 -16.78
C LEU A 66 5.92 -7.94 -16.70
N LYS A 67 6.35 -8.49 -17.83
CA LYS A 67 7.38 -9.54 -17.88
C LYS A 67 8.72 -9.08 -17.33
N LYS A 68 9.12 -7.83 -17.58
CA LYS A 68 10.32 -7.26 -16.98
C LYS A 68 10.23 -7.19 -15.45
N HIS A 69 9.06 -6.92 -14.92
CA HIS A 69 8.82 -6.94 -13.47
C HIS A 69 8.80 -8.35 -12.89
N VAL A 70 8.20 -9.32 -13.58
CA VAL A 70 8.18 -10.74 -13.17
C VAL A 70 9.58 -11.35 -13.19
N ASN A 71 10.35 -11.15 -14.27
CA ASN A 71 11.69 -11.72 -14.41
C ASN A 71 12.71 -11.11 -13.43
N ARG A 72 12.54 -9.85 -13.02
CA ARG A 72 13.34 -9.27 -11.94
C ARG A 72 13.09 -9.94 -10.59
N LYS A 73 11.88 -10.49 -10.39
CA LYS A 73 11.44 -11.08 -9.12
C LYS A 73 11.67 -12.60 -9.03
N ALA A 74 11.66 -13.32 -10.15
CA ALA A 74 11.74 -14.79 -10.17
C ALA A 74 13.11 -15.40 -9.84
N ASN A 75 14.18 -14.62 -9.84
CA ASN A 75 15.57 -15.09 -9.61
C ASN A 75 16.19 -14.58 -8.29
N GLN A 76 15.37 -14.13 -7.35
CA GLN A 76 15.91 -13.66 -6.06
C GLN A 76 16.01 -14.81 -5.07
N THR A 77 17.23 -15.04 -4.57
CA THR A 77 17.46 -15.79 -3.33
C THR A 77 16.89 -15.01 -2.16
N LEU A 78 16.27 -15.67 -1.20
CA LEU A 78 15.80 -15.02 0.02
C LEU A 78 16.99 -14.40 0.75
N TYR A 79 16.81 -13.16 1.20
CA TYR A 79 17.86 -12.46 1.93
C TYR A 79 17.99 -12.98 3.37
N GLU A 80 19.21 -12.91 3.87
CA GLU A 80 19.46 -13.11 5.29
C GLU A 80 18.75 -12.01 6.09
N PRO A 81 17.85 -12.35 7.03
CA PRO A 81 17.07 -11.35 7.77
C PRO A 81 17.92 -10.28 8.46
N THR A 82 19.11 -10.66 8.94
CA THR A 82 20.04 -9.76 9.62
C THR A 82 20.55 -8.64 8.70
N ALA A 83 20.91 -8.98 7.46
CA ALA A 83 21.40 -8.01 6.49
C ALA A 83 20.31 -6.99 6.09
N ILE A 84 19.07 -7.44 5.97
CA ILE A 84 17.90 -6.59 5.68
C ILE A 84 17.71 -5.54 6.79
N VAL A 85 17.73 -5.99 8.03
CA VAL A 85 17.54 -5.14 9.21
C VAL A 85 18.69 -4.13 9.36
N GLU A 86 19.91 -4.56 9.14
CA GLU A 86 21.09 -3.70 9.21
C GLU A 86 21.04 -2.58 8.17
N GLU A 87 20.70 -2.89 6.93
CA GLU A 87 20.58 -1.89 5.86
C GLU A 87 19.49 -0.86 6.15
N PHE A 88 18.35 -1.30 6.67
CA PHE A 88 17.27 -0.41 7.08
C PHE A 88 17.70 0.53 8.20
N PHE A 89 18.34 0.01 9.27
CA PHE A 89 18.75 0.85 10.40
C PHE A 89 19.80 1.88 10.00
N LYS A 90 20.74 1.56 9.11
CA LYS A 90 21.69 2.54 8.60
C LYS A 90 20.99 3.74 7.93
N ARG A 91 19.89 3.50 7.22
CA ARG A 91 19.11 4.56 6.56
C ARG A 91 18.18 5.32 7.52
N SER A 92 17.60 4.63 8.49
CA SER A 92 16.64 5.24 9.44
C SER A 92 17.28 6.26 10.40
N LEU A 93 18.61 6.32 10.43
CA LEU A 93 19.37 7.28 11.26
C LEU A 93 19.66 8.61 10.54
N THR A 94 19.11 8.85 9.36
CA THR A 94 19.29 10.11 8.63
C THR A 94 18.35 11.20 9.15
N SER A 95 18.81 12.47 9.08
CA SER A 95 17.99 13.62 9.48
C SER A 95 16.70 13.79 8.67
N GLU A 96 16.74 13.46 7.37
CA GLU A 96 15.57 13.52 6.50
C GLU A 96 14.47 12.54 6.96
N TYR A 97 14.88 11.35 7.37
CA TYR A 97 13.93 10.35 7.87
C TYR A 97 13.33 10.76 9.22
N ASP A 98 14.11 11.43 10.04
CA ASP A 98 13.66 11.96 11.33
C ASP A 98 12.63 13.09 11.15
N GLU A 99 12.80 13.96 10.15
CA GLU A 99 11.82 14.99 9.80
C GLU A 99 10.49 14.37 9.33
N GLN A 100 10.53 13.35 8.48
CA GLN A 100 9.31 12.64 8.03
C GLN A 100 8.57 11.99 9.20
N ILE A 101 9.29 11.40 10.15
CA ILE A 101 8.68 10.83 11.36
C ILE A 101 8.05 11.95 12.19
N LYS A 102 8.71 13.09 12.33
CA LYS A 102 8.17 14.26 13.04
C LYS A 102 6.87 14.75 12.41
N ASP A 103 6.84 14.92 11.10
CA ASP A 103 5.63 15.36 10.38
C ASP A 103 4.46 14.36 10.62
N ALA A 104 4.74 13.07 10.61
CA ALA A 104 3.74 12.05 10.93
C ALA A 104 3.25 12.15 12.38
N VAL A 105 4.15 12.38 13.33
CA VAL A 105 3.81 12.56 14.76
C VAL A 105 2.95 13.82 14.95
N ASP A 106 3.26 14.92 14.29
CA ASP A 106 2.49 16.16 14.37
C ASP A 106 1.05 15.95 13.86
N ILE A 107 0.87 15.20 12.78
CA ILE A 107 -0.46 14.82 12.27
C ILE A 107 -1.22 13.95 13.31
N ILE A 108 -0.53 13.00 13.94
CA ILE A 108 -1.14 12.12 14.95
C ILE A 108 -1.57 12.93 16.18
N LEU A 109 -0.73 13.86 16.65
CA LEU A 109 -1.02 14.71 17.81
C LEU A 109 -2.21 15.64 17.57
N ASP A 110 -2.38 16.14 16.34
CA ASP A 110 -3.54 16.97 15.97
C ASP A 110 -4.84 16.15 15.80
N SER A 111 -4.78 14.83 15.83
CA SER A 111 -5.91 13.95 15.61
C SER A 111 -6.59 13.53 16.93
N GLU A 112 -7.92 13.46 16.92
CA GLU A 112 -8.73 12.91 18.02
C GLU A 112 -8.72 11.38 18.03
N LEU A 113 -8.47 10.80 16.85
CA LEU A 113 -8.63 9.37 16.59
C LEU A 113 -7.62 8.89 15.54
N VAL A 114 -7.00 7.75 15.80
CA VAL A 114 -6.03 7.11 14.91
C VAL A 114 -6.59 5.78 14.43
N PHE A 115 -6.78 5.63 13.14
CA PHE A 115 -7.16 4.36 12.54
C PHE A 115 -5.96 3.69 11.88
N PHE A 116 -5.86 2.40 12.05
CA PHE A 116 -4.87 1.56 11.39
C PHE A 116 -5.54 0.68 10.36
N PHE A 117 -5.00 0.61 9.17
CA PHE A 117 -5.53 -0.19 8.07
C PHE A 117 -4.42 -0.91 7.30
N GLY A 118 -4.69 -2.14 6.94
CA GLY A 118 -3.81 -2.99 6.13
C GLY A 118 -4.55 -4.26 5.72
N VAL A 119 -3.98 -5.01 4.78
CA VAL A 119 -4.54 -6.27 4.28
C VAL A 119 -3.52 -7.38 4.41
N GLY A 120 -3.96 -8.60 4.77
CA GLY A 120 -3.07 -9.73 5.01
C GLY A 120 -2.07 -9.44 6.14
N THR A 121 -0.81 -9.82 5.99
CA THR A 121 0.24 -9.59 7.00
C THR A 121 0.41 -8.12 7.37
N SER A 122 0.18 -7.19 6.45
CA SER A 122 0.15 -5.75 6.76
C SER A 122 -1.04 -5.38 7.66
N GLY A 123 -2.17 -6.10 7.56
CA GLY A 123 -3.30 -5.96 8.47
C GLY A 123 -2.98 -6.43 9.89
N ASP A 124 -2.24 -7.54 10.03
CA ASP A 124 -1.80 -8.05 11.33
C ASP A 124 -0.88 -7.04 12.02
N ILE A 125 0.04 -6.42 11.26
CA ILE A 125 0.92 -5.37 11.76
C ILE A 125 0.16 -4.10 12.12
N ALA A 126 -0.83 -3.71 11.32
CA ALA A 126 -1.73 -2.59 11.62
C ALA A 126 -2.51 -2.84 12.93
N SER A 127 -2.98 -4.07 13.15
CA SER A 127 -3.62 -4.48 14.41
C SER A 127 -2.68 -4.39 15.61
N TYR A 128 -1.44 -4.89 15.45
CA TYR A 128 -0.40 -4.75 16.46
C TYR A 128 -0.14 -3.28 16.81
N ALA A 129 0.01 -2.43 15.80
CA ALA A 129 0.26 -1.00 15.99
C ALA A 129 -0.88 -0.30 16.73
N ALA A 130 -2.13 -0.56 16.34
CA ALA A 130 -3.30 -0.02 17.04
C ALA A 130 -3.26 -0.37 18.53
N ARG A 131 -2.86 -1.59 18.88
CA ARG A 131 -2.71 -2.02 20.26
C ARG A 131 -1.57 -1.29 20.98
N GLN A 132 -0.43 -1.07 20.33
CA GLN A 132 0.68 -0.31 20.91
C GLN A 132 0.27 1.13 21.23
N PHE A 133 -0.41 1.80 20.30
CA PHE A 133 -0.94 3.15 20.52
C PHE A 133 -1.96 3.20 21.66
N ALA A 134 -2.89 2.26 21.72
CA ALA A 134 -3.87 2.16 22.79
C ALA A 134 -3.21 1.92 24.16
N ASN A 135 -2.15 1.10 24.23
CA ASN A 135 -1.39 0.87 25.45
C ASN A 135 -0.72 2.15 25.99
N LEU A 136 -0.42 3.11 25.10
CA LEU A 136 0.12 4.44 25.44
C LEU A 136 -0.99 5.50 25.66
N GLY A 137 -2.24 5.09 25.75
CA GLY A 137 -3.38 5.97 26.04
C GLY A 137 -3.84 6.82 24.86
N LEU A 138 -3.47 6.45 23.61
CA LEU A 138 -3.95 7.08 22.39
C LEU A 138 -5.25 6.39 21.92
N ASN A 139 -6.19 7.18 21.39
CA ASN A 139 -7.42 6.66 20.82
C ASN A 139 -7.13 5.99 19.47
N ALA A 140 -6.82 4.71 19.49
CA ALA A 140 -6.34 3.97 18.33
C ALA A 140 -7.16 2.72 18.06
N PHE A 141 -7.55 2.51 16.79
CA PHE A 141 -8.38 1.38 16.37
C PHE A 141 -7.87 0.77 15.07
N HIS A 142 -7.94 -0.56 14.99
CA HIS A 142 -7.66 -1.29 13.76
C HIS A 142 -8.95 -1.53 12.97
N ILE A 143 -8.92 -1.23 11.68
CA ILE A 143 -9.99 -1.55 10.73
C ILE A 143 -9.64 -2.89 10.08
N GLN A 144 -10.28 -3.95 10.53
CA GLN A 144 -10.04 -5.30 10.00
C GLN A 144 -10.87 -5.58 8.74
N ASP A 145 -12.11 -5.11 8.73
CA ASP A 145 -13.03 -5.32 7.61
C ASP A 145 -12.98 -4.14 6.63
N ALA A 146 -12.58 -4.42 5.40
CA ALA A 146 -12.56 -3.43 4.33
C ALA A 146 -13.97 -2.86 4.02
N ASN A 147 -15.05 -3.56 4.37
CA ASN A 147 -16.43 -3.10 4.19
C ASN A 147 -17.02 -2.42 5.43
N TYR A 148 -16.22 -2.24 6.47
CA TYR A 148 -16.64 -1.55 7.68
C TYR A 148 -17.23 -0.16 7.33
N PRO A 149 -18.40 0.21 7.88
CA PRO A 149 -19.08 1.46 7.56
C PRO A 149 -18.39 2.67 8.23
N PHE A 150 -17.15 2.88 7.88
CA PHE A 150 -16.24 3.86 8.45
C PHE A 150 -16.79 5.28 8.43
N HIS A 151 -17.47 5.64 7.35
CA HIS A 151 -18.07 6.96 7.17
C HIS A 151 -19.11 7.29 8.26
N LEU A 152 -19.76 6.29 8.85
CA LEU A 152 -20.72 6.51 9.94
C LEU A 152 -20.01 6.79 11.27
N MET A 153 -18.84 6.20 11.51
CA MET A 153 -18.07 6.47 12.73
C MET A 153 -17.47 7.85 12.75
N THR A 154 -17.04 8.35 11.59
CA THR A 154 -16.31 9.62 11.49
C THR A 154 -17.19 10.85 11.60
N THR A 155 -18.52 10.71 11.56
CA THR A 155 -19.46 11.84 11.71
C THR A 155 -19.34 12.55 13.07
N SER A 156 -18.89 11.85 14.10
CA SER A 156 -18.72 12.39 15.46
C SER A 156 -17.33 12.98 15.73
N PHE A 157 -16.36 12.77 14.84
CA PHE A 157 -14.99 13.24 14.99
C PHE A 157 -14.66 14.30 13.93
N LYS A 158 -14.01 15.37 14.34
CA LYS A 158 -13.63 16.46 13.44
C LYS A 158 -12.25 16.23 12.80
N ARG A 159 -11.36 15.52 13.50
CA ARG A 159 -9.99 15.28 13.08
C ARG A 159 -9.61 13.85 13.34
N PHE A 160 -9.26 13.13 12.33
CA PHE A 160 -8.75 11.77 12.46
C PHE A 160 -7.69 11.48 11.40
N VAL A 161 -6.78 10.60 11.74
CA VAL A 161 -5.72 10.13 10.87
C VAL A 161 -5.88 8.64 10.60
N ILE A 162 -5.52 8.23 9.41
CA ILE A 162 -5.49 6.83 9.01
C ILE A 162 -4.04 6.47 8.70
N ILE A 163 -3.50 5.52 9.45
CA ILE A 163 -2.17 4.94 9.20
C ILE A 163 -2.36 3.66 8.39
N VAL A 164 -1.86 3.65 7.16
CA VAL A 164 -2.05 2.57 6.21
C VAL A 164 -0.75 1.82 6.00
N CYS A 165 -0.76 0.52 6.28
CA CYS A 165 0.39 -0.37 6.07
C CYS A 165 0.22 -1.16 4.77
N SER A 166 1.21 -1.10 3.88
CA SER A 166 1.22 -1.87 2.64
C SER A 166 2.63 -2.00 2.09
N VAL A 167 3.12 -3.22 1.90
CA VAL A 167 4.45 -3.45 1.31
C VAL A 167 4.55 -2.80 -0.07
N THR A 168 3.63 -3.11 -0.96
CA THR A 168 3.68 -2.62 -2.35
C THR A 168 3.11 -1.21 -2.54
N GLY A 169 2.17 -0.80 -1.67
CA GLY A 169 1.40 0.43 -1.85
C GLY A 169 0.48 0.43 -3.09
N GLU A 170 0.24 -0.76 -3.69
CA GLU A 170 -0.50 -0.93 -4.95
C GLU A 170 -1.71 -1.87 -4.82
N THR A 171 -2.09 -2.25 -3.61
CA THR A 171 -3.26 -3.13 -3.40
C THR A 171 -4.54 -2.36 -3.72
N TRP A 172 -5.16 -2.66 -4.86
CA TRP A 172 -6.30 -1.91 -5.40
C TRP A 172 -7.46 -1.74 -4.42
N GLY A 173 -7.92 -2.83 -3.82
CA GLY A 173 -9.02 -2.77 -2.85
C GLY A 173 -8.74 -1.86 -1.66
N MET A 174 -7.47 -1.76 -1.25
CA MET A 174 -7.02 -0.85 -0.20
C MET A 174 -6.96 0.60 -0.71
N ILE A 175 -6.42 0.84 -1.91
CA ILE A 175 -6.33 2.18 -2.50
C ILE A 175 -7.70 2.83 -2.60
N ASN A 176 -8.71 2.11 -3.12
CA ASN A 176 -10.08 2.59 -3.19
C ASN A 176 -10.67 2.98 -1.83
N LYS A 177 -10.36 2.20 -0.79
CA LYS A 177 -10.81 2.49 0.56
C LYS A 177 -10.13 3.73 1.13
N VAL A 178 -8.84 3.86 0.95
CA VAL A 178 -8.07 5.04 1.37
C VAL A 178 -8.57 6.29 0.65
N GLU A 179 -8.89 6.21 -0.64
CA GLU A 179 -9.48 7.32 -1.38
C GLU A 179 -10.84 7.73 -0.81
N ALA A 180 -11.71 6.76 -0.53
CA ALA A 180 -13.00 7.04 0.10
C ALA A 180 -12.84 7.68 1.49
N MET A 181 -11.86 7.24 2.28
CA MET A 181 -11.55 7.79 3.60
C MET A 181 -10.97 9.22 3.49
N LYS A 182 -10.11 9.48 2.52
CA LYS A 182 -9.55 10.81 2.28
C LYS A 182 -10.64 11.84 1.95
N ASN A 183 -11.68 11.43 1.24
CA ASN A 183 -12.82 12.29 0.96
C ASN A 183 -13.66 12.67 2.20
N LEU A 184 -13.41 12.03 3.34
CA LEU A 184 -14.00 12.38 4.65
C LEU A 184 -13.16 13.40 5.45
N ASN A 185 -12.26 14.11 4.79
CA ASN A 185 -11.36 15.10 5.41
C ASN A 185 -10.40 14.49 6.45
N SER A 186 -9.96 13.24 6.22
CA SER A 186 -8.95 12.58 7.03
C SER A 186 -7.53 12.90 6.55
N LYS A 187 -6.57 12.82 7.46
CA LYS A 187 -5.16 12.76 7.11
C LYS A 187 -4.72 11.32 6.90
N ILE A 188 -3.83 11.10 5.95
CA ILE A 188 -3.32 9.77 5.60
C ILE A 188 -1.81 9.72 5.84
N ILE A 189 -1.38 8.77 6.66
CA ILE A 189 0.03 8.39 6.80
C ILE A 189 0.16 7.00 6.20
N SER A 190 1.11 6.78 5.30
CA SER A 190 1.38 5.46 4.75
C SER A 190 2.75 4.93 5.14
N ILE A 191 2.81 3.62 5.40
CA ILE A 191 4.06 2.89 5.63
C ILE A 191 4.18 1.87 4.51
N THR A 192 5.17 2.05 3.64
CA THR A 192 5.33 1.28 2.41
C THR A 192 6.78 0.88 2.18
N ASN A 193 7.01 -0.11 1.31
CA ASN A 193 8.38 -0.47 0.97
C ASN A 193 9.07 0.59 0.11
N THR A 194 8.35 1.29 -0.76
CA THR A 194 8.91 2.35 -1.61
C THR A 194 8.06 3.61 -1.57
N SER A 195 8.66 4.77 -1.82
CA SER A 195 7.95 6.06 -1.95
C SER A 195 7.32 6.25 -3.34
N HIS A 196 7.63 5.38 -4.31
CA HIS A 196 7.19 5.49 -5.70
C HIS A 196 6.01 4.55 -5.99
N ASN A 197 4.94 4.67 -5.19
CA ASN A 197 3.72 3.89 -5.35
C ASN A 197 2.47 4.77 -5.21
N THR A 198 1.32 4.19 -5.54
CA THR A 198 0.02 4.88 -5.55
C THR A 198 -0.36 5.36 -4.14
N LEU A 199 -0.23 4.51 -3.14
CA LEU A 199 -0.58 4.85 -1.75
C LEU A 199 0.28 5.99 -1.22
N ALA A 200 1.60 5.97 -1.47
CA ALA A 200 2.51 7.03 -1.06
C ALA A 200 2.12 8.40 -1.64
N LYS A 201 1.73 8.44 -2.92
CA LYS A 201 1.28 9.66 -3.59
C LYS A 201 -0.05 10.21 -3.04
N MET A 202 -0.89 9.35 -2.50
CA MET A 202 -2.17 9.73 -1.91
C MET A 202 -2.04 10.21 -0.47
N SER A 203 -0.93 9.91 0.19
CA SER A 203 -0.70 10.17 1.61
C SER A 203 -0.22 11.59 1.86
N ASP A 204 -0.55 12.14 3.02
CA ASP A 204 0.01 13.40 3.52
C ASP A 204 1.47 13.21 3.94
N VAL A 205 1.78 12.06 4.55
CA VAL A 205 3.16 11.62 4.86
C VAL A 205 3.33 10.16 4.46
N ASN A 206 4.44 9.84 3.81
CA ASN A 206 4.84 8.47 3.51
C ASN A 206 6.16 8.12 4.19
N LEU A 207 6.16 7.04 4.97
CA LEU A 207 7.36 6.47 5.56
C LEU A 207 7.75 5.22 4.78
N ALA A 208 8.71 5.36 3.87
CA ALA A 208 9.19 4.27 3.02
C ALA A 208 10.44 3.62 3.58
N TYR A 209 10.49 2.29 3.65
CA TYR A 209 11.61 1.57 4.24
C TYR A 209 12.60 0.95 3.24
N HIS A 210 12.31 0.96 1.95
CA HIS A 210 13.20 0.66 0.82
C HIS A 210 13.98 -0.66 0.91
N LEU A 211 13.31 -1.77 1.17
CA LEU A 211 13.90 -3.09 1.06
C LEU A 211 13.75 -3.67 -0.34
N THR A 212 14.61 -4.63 -0.68
CA THR A 212 14.38 -5.47 -1.87
C THR A 212 13.15 -6.34 -1.63
N GLU A 213 12.20 -6.31 -2.59
CA GLU A 213 10.99 -7.14 -2.46
C GLU A 213 11.32 -8.62 -2.64
N GLU A 214 10.77 -9.44 -1.75
CA GLU A 214 10.88 -10.90 -1.78
C GLU A 214 9.53 -11.52 -2.13
N ILE A 215 9.43 -12.02 -3.36
CA ILE A 215 8.21 -12.65 -3.87
C ILE A 215 8.48 -14.13 -4.11
N VAL A 216 7.85 -15.01 -3.31
CA VAL A 216 8.02 -16.47 -3.39
C VAL A 216 7.15 -17.06 -4.50
N ASP A 217 5.96 -16.51 -4.71
CA ASP A 217 5.05 -16.94 -5.77
C ASP A 217 4.48 -15.73 -6.52
N PRO A 218 5.06 -15.43 -7.69
CA PRO A 218 4.57 -14.34 -8.53
C PRO A 218 3.15 -14.56 -9.06
N ASN A 219 2.71 -15.82 -9.19
CA ASN A 219 1.38 -16.15 -9.72
C ASN A 219 0.28 -15.88 -8.71
N HIS A 220 0.56 -16.12 -7.42
CA HIS A 220 -0.38 -15.91 -6.33
C HIS A 220 -0.05 -14.66 -5.52
N HIS A 221 0.89 -13.84 -5.98
CA HIS A 221 1.33 -12.59 -5.31
C HIS A 221 1.77 -12.80 -3.85
N ILE A 222 2.41 -13.94 -3.55
CA ILE A 222 2.93 -14.21 -2.23
C ILE A 222 4.21 -13.41 -2.03
N ASN A 223 4.07 -12.27 -1.35
CA ASN A 223 5.15 -11.36 -1.00
C ASN A 223 5.51 -11.58 0.47
N ILE A 224 6.76 -11.96 0.72
CA ILE A 224 7.33 -12.20 2.05
C ILE A 224 8.35 -11.16 2.46
N THR A 225 8.41 -10.04 1.76
CA THR A 225 9.30 -8.92 2.12
C THR A 225 9.18 -8.60 3.58
N SER A 226 10.31 -8.54 4.27
CA SER A 226 10.34 -8.32 5.73
C SER A 226 9.59 -7.04 6.10
N GLN A 227 8.73 -7.14 7.11
CA GLN A 227 7.99 -6.01 7.66
C GLN A 227 8.56 -5.54 9.02
N ILE A 228 9.76 -6.02 9.41
CA ILE A 228 10.45 -5.52 10.60
C ILE A 228 10.59 -3.99 10.56
N PRO A 229 10.96 -3.37 9.42
CA PRO A 229 11.00 -1.91 9.34
C PRO A 229 9.66 -1.23 9.59
N ALA A 230 8.57 -1.81 9.07
CA ALA A 230 7.23 -1.26 9.31
C ALA A 230 6.86 -1.30 10.81
N VAL A 231 7.16 -2.42 11.49
CA VAL A 231 6.97 -2.55 12.94
C VAL A 231 7.80 -1.50 13.70
N PHE A 232 9.08 -1.35 13.36
CA PHE A 232 9.97 -0.36 13.96
C PHE A 232 9.41 1.07 13.82
N LEU A 233 8.95 1.43 12.62
CA LEU A 233 8.37 2.76 12.35
C LEU A 233 7.11 2.99 13.17
N LEU A 234 6.22 2.02 13.23
CA LEU A 234 4.97 2.10 13.99
C LEU A 234 5.23 2.24 15.50
N GLU A 235 6.18 1.49 16.05
CA GLU A 235 6.59 1.67 17.45
C GLU A 235 7.25 3.03 17.69
N THR A 236 8.06 3.51 16.75
CA THR A 236 8.69 4.83 16.84
C THR A 236 7.64 5.92 16.84
N LEU A 237 6.65 5.87 15.95
CA LEU A 237 5.53 6.81 15.94
C LEU A 237 4.76 6.79 17.26
N ALA A 238 4.43 5.60 17.77
CA ALA A 238 3.70 5.44 19.02
C ALA A 238 4.44 6.09 20.19
N ARG A 239 5.75 5.78 20.35
CA ARG A 239 6.58 6.29 21.45
C ARG A 239 6.80 7.79 21.34
N ARG A 240 7.16 8.30 20.17
CA ARG A 240 7.35 9.76 19.98
C ARG A 240 6.07 10.54 20.20
N THR A 241 4.93 10.04 19.74
CA THR A 241 3.62 10.66 19.98
C THR A 241 3.33 10.72 21.49
N TYR A 242 3.61 9.63 22.23
CA TYR A 242 3.44 9.61 23.67
C TYR A 242 4.36 10.61 24.38
N ASP A 243 5.63 10.68 24.00
CA ASP A 243 6.61 11.58 24.61
C ASP A 243 6.22 13.06 24.40
N TYR A 244 5.85 13.44 23.15
CA TYR A 244 5.42 14.81 22.85
C TYR A 244 4.10 15.20 23.51
N ARG A 245 3.19 14.24 23.71
CA ARG A 245 1.92 14.50 24.39
C ARG A 245 2.10 14.81 25.88
N ASN A 246 3.18 14.33 26.50
CA ASN A 246 3.45 14.44 27.94
C ASN A 246 4.51 15.49 28.28
N GLN A 247 4.98 16.24 27.29
CA GLN A 247 5.82 17.43 27.46
C GLN A 247 4.95 18.69 27.59
#